data_45e38a660c484590b8cf23a4078a70c5
#
_entry.id   45e38a660c484590b8cf23a4078a70c5
#
_cell.length_a   1.000
_cell.length_b   1.000
_cell.length_c   1.000
_cell.angle_alpha   90.00
_cell.angle_beta   90.00
_cell.angle_gamma   90.00
#
_symmetry.space_group_name_H-M   'P 1'
#
loop_
_entity.id
_entity.type
_entity.pdbx_description
1 polymer ?
#
loop_
_entity_poly.entity_id
_entity_poly.type
_entity_poly.pdbx_seq_one_letter_code
_entity_poly.pdbx_strand_id
1 'polypeptide(L)'
;MNQRTPVSVCLIAGNEARRIRAALESVSGWVEEIIVLLNDDVNDGTDRIAESFGAKVFREPWKGHIAQKNSAAQKATQKWLLGLDADEAVSPELRSEIQDLFSQPDKLQAFAAFSFPRCTHYCGRWIRHGDWYPDRQTRLWLRGRAEWGGVNPHDKLIVNGRAARLHHDLLHFTNESIAHHLSKIAPFQAVFVKDRRASGRPVNIFELILRPFWRFVRAYFLRRGFLDGWQGYYIAKFNAFSTLTKYAMVLEAETVEVKRGQ
;
A
#
# COMPACT_ATOMS: atom_id res chain seq x y z
N MET A 1 -13.60 -15.67 -28.04
CA MET A 1 -13.67 -14.51 -27.13
C MET A 1 -13.00 -14.94 -25.83
N ASN A 2 -11.91 -14.27 -25.40
CA ASN A 2 -11.33 -14.60 -24.10
C ASN A 2 -12.33 -14.22 -23.01
N GLN A 3 -12.79 -15.21 -22.25
CA GLN A 3 -13.71 -15.02 -21.14
C GLN A 3 -13.02 -14.14 -20.08
N ARG A 4 -13.68 -13.06 -19.67
CA ARG A 4 -13.16 -12.18 -18.60
C ARG A 4 -13.15 -12.92 -17.28
N THR A 5 -12.15 -12.62 -16.45
CA THR A 5 -12.07 -13.16 -15.08
C THR A 5 -13.17 -12.55 -14.22
N PRO A 6 -14.01 -13.34 -13.50
CA PRO A 6 -15.15 -12.85 -12.72
C PRO A 6 -14.71 -12.17 -11.42
N VAL A 7 -14.02 -11.06 -11.57
CA VAL A 7 -13.48 -10.20 -10.50
C VAL A 7 -13.98 -8.78 -10.68
N SER A 8 -14.41 -8.15 -9.58
CA SER A 8 -14.60 -6.70 -9.50
C SER A 8 -13.32 -6.06 -8.93
N VAL A 9 -12.70 -5.19 -9.72
CA VAL A 9 -11.61 -4.34 -9.24
C VAL A 9 -12.21 -3.12 -8.56
N CYS A 10 -11.77 -2.82 -7.34
CA CYS A 10 -12.26 -1.71 -6.54
C CYS A 10 -11.13 -0.73 -6.26
N LEU A 11 -11.26 0.51 -6.77
CA LEU A 11 -10.33 1.61 -6.54
C LEU A 11 -11.04 2.76 -5.81
N ILE A 12 -10.29 3.46 -4.97
CA ILE A 12 -10.66 4.78 -4.49
C ILE A 12 -9.67 5.81 -5.03
N ALA A 13 -10.13 7.01 -5.38
CA ALA A 13 -9.25 8.05 -5.86
C ALA A 13 -9.72 9.46 -5.46
N GLY A 14 -8.75 10.33 -5.19
CA GLY A 14 -8.89 11.77 -5.19
C GLY A 14 -8.54 12.32 -6.57
N ASN A 15 -7.84 13.45 -6.63
CA ASN A 15 -7.29 14.02 -7.87
C ASN A 15 -6.06 13.21 -8.32
N GLU A 16 -6.28 12.15 -9.12
CA GLU A 16 -5.30 11.15 -9.53
C GLU A 16 -5.14 11.04 -11.06
N ALA A 17 -5.54 12.05 -11.83
CA ALA A 17 -5.52 12.01 -13.30
C ALA A 17 -4.15 11.62 -13.89
N ARG A 18 -3.05 11.95 -13.20
CA ARG A 18 -1.68 11.62 -13.63
C ARG A 18 -1.29 10.16 -13.40
N ARG A 19 -1.88 9.49 -12.40
CA ARG A 19 -1.44 8.16 -11.94
C ARG A 19 -2.43 7.04 -12.22
N ILE A 20 -3.73 7.31 -12.15
CA ILE A 20 -4.78 6.30 -12.23
C ILE A 20 -4.76 5.50 -13.56
N ARG A 21 -4.23 6.09 -14.64
CA ARG A 21 -4.17 5.44 -15.95
C ARG A 21 -3.44 4.09 -15.89
N ALA A 22 -2.27 4.02 -15.26
CA ALA A 22 -1.50 2.78 -15.16
C ALA A 22 -2.26 1.66 -14.40
N ALA A 23 -2.98 2.04 -13.33
CA ALA A 23 -3.84 1.12 -12.60
C ALA A 23 -4.94 0.54 -13.49
N LEU A 24 -5.66 1.40 -14.22
CA LEU A 24 -6.77 1.01 -15.09
C LEU A 24 -6.31 0.17 -16.29
N GLU A 25 -5.20 0.56 -16.93
CA GLU A 25 -4.60 -0.21 -18.04
C GLU A 25 -4.24 -1.64 -17.61
N SER A 26 -3.72 -1.80 -16.39
CA SER A 26 -3.29 -3.10 -15.89
C SER A 26 -4.44 -4.09 -15.66
N VAL A 27 -5.67 -3.59 -15.50
CA VAL A 27 -6.85 -4.43 -15.22
C VAL A 27 -7.87 -4.44 -16.37
N SER A 28 -7.84 -3.44 -17.24
CA SER A 28 -8.77 -3.36 -18.37
C SER A 28 -8.66 -4.55 -19.31
N GLY A 29 -9.81 -4.99 -19.83
CA GLY A 29 -9.91 -6.03 -20.86
C GLY A 29 -9.84 -7.48 -20.37
N TRP A 30 -9.47 -7.74 -19.10
CA TRP A 30 -9.43 -9.10 -18.56
C TRP A 30 -10.26 -9.33 -17.29
N VAL A 31 -10.66 -8.28 -16.58
CA VAL A 31 -11.61 -8.37 -15.45
C VAL A 31 -13.03 -8.09 -15.92
N GLU A 32 -14.00 -8.60 -15.18
CA GLU A 32 -15.42 -8.39 -15.51
C GLU A 32 -15.91 -6.99 -15.17
N GLU A 33 -15.41 -6.40 -14.07
CA GLU A 33 -15.90 -5.13 -13.56
C GLU A 33 -14.77 -4.28 -12.97
N ILE A 34 -14.83 -2.98 -13.21
CA ILE A 34 -13.97 -1.98 -12.58
C ILE A 34 -14.86 -0.94 -11.90
N ILE A 35 -14.68 -0.75 -10.59
CA ILE A 35 -15.37 0.24 -9.76
C ILE A 35 -14.33 1.29 -9.35
N VAL A 36 -14.63 2.56 -9.63
CA VAL A 36 -13.84 3.69 -9.16
C VAL A 36 -14.73 4.58 -8.31
N LEU A 37 -14.39 4.71 -7.03
CA LEU A 37 -15.07 5.60 -6.09
C LEU A 37 -14.20 6.84 -5.88
N LEU A 38 -14.68 7.97 -6.39
CA LEU A 38 -14.04 9.26 -6.27
C LEU A 38 -14.58 10.06 -5.08
N ASN A 39 -13.75 10.94 -4.55
CA ASN A 39 -14.24 11.99 -3.67
C ASN A 39 -15.10 12.98 -4.48
N ASP A 40 -16.07 13.63 -3.85
CA ASP A 40 -17.01 14.57 -4.54
C ASP A 40 -16.30 15.79 -5.11
N ASP A 41 -15.17 16.23 -4.50
CA ASP A 41 -14.38 17.38 -4.88
C ASP A 41 -13.40 17.14 -6.03
N VAL A 42 -13.34 15.91 -6.57
CA VAL A 42 -12.47 15.57 -7.72
C VAL A 42 -12.90 16.32 -8.98
N ASN A 43 -11.96 17.07 -9.56
CA ASN A 43 -12.23 17.93 -10.71
C ASN A 43 -11.09 17.99 -11.75
N ASP A 44 -10.08 17.12 -11.62
CA ASP A 44 -8.87 17.10 -12.48
C ASP A 44 -9.03 16.22 -13.73
N GLY A 45 -10.21 15.61 -13.96
CA GLY A 45 -10.48 14.69 -15.08
C GLY A 45 -10.22 13.23 -14.77
N THR A 46 -9.94 12.86 -13.51
CA THR A 46 -9.79 11.47 -13.07
C THR A 46 -11.01 10.62 -13.45
N ASP A 47 -12.23 11.16 -13.34
CA ASP A 47 -13.49 10.53 -13.73
C ASP A 47 -13.51 10.14 -15.22
N ARG A 48 -13.22 11.10 -16.10
CA ARG A 48 -13.20 10.87 -17.55
C ARG A 48 -12.18 9.80 -17.96
N ILE A 49 -11.02 9.81 -17.30
CA ILE A 49 -10.01 8.76 -17.52
C ILE A 49 -10.57 7.41 -17.09
N ALA A 50 -11.18 7.29 -15.91
CA ALA A 50 -11.76 6.04 -15.44
C ALA A 50 -12.85 5.50 -16.36
N GLU A 51 -13.78 6.36 -16.80
CA GLU A 51 -14.84 6.02 -17.73
C GLU A 51 -14.31 5.54 -19.09
N SER A 52 -13.21 6.11 -19.58
CA SER A 52 -12.58 5.69 -20.85
C SER A 52 -12.04 4.26 -20.83
N PHE A 53 -11.80 3.69 -19.65
CA PHE A 53 -11.45 2.28 -19.44
C PHE A 53 -12.66 1.37 -19.11
N GLY A 54 -13.89 1.90 -19.21
CA GLY A 54 -15.12 1.17 -18.93
C GLY A 54 -15.39 0.99 -17.43
N ALA A 55 -14.78 1.81 -16.57
CA ALA A 55 -15.05 1.77 -15.14
C ALA A 55 -16.42 2.38 -14.81
N LYS A 56 -17.10 1.78 -13.83
CA LYS A 56 -18.27 2.38 -13.18
C LYS A 56 -17.78 3.38 -12.15
N VAL A 57 -18.00 4.66 -12.40
CA VAL A 57 -17.55 5.75 -11.53
C VAL A 57 -18.67 6.15 -10.57
N PHE A 58 -18.33 6.25 -9.29
CA PHE A 58 -19.20 6.73 -8.23
C PHE A 58 -18.52 7.90 -7.51
N ARG A 59 -19.30 8.80 -6.90
CA ARG A 59 -18.79 9.92 -6.12
C ARG A 59 -19.43 9.91 -4.73
N GLU A 60 -18.60 10.11 -3.71
CA GLU A 60 -19.03 10.21 -2.31
C GLU A 60 -18.12 11.18 -1.53
N PRO A 61 -18.63 11.83 -0.47
CA PRO A 61 -17.80 12.60 0.44
C PRO A 61 -16.64 11.75 1.00
N TRP A 62 -15.49 12.38 1.21
CA TRP A 62 -14.36 11.68 1.81
C TRP A 62 -14.65 11.23 3.26
N LYS A 63 -14.55 9.94 3.53
CA LYS A 63 -14.84 9.32 4.84
C LYS A 63 -13.61 8.68 5.49
N GLY A 64 -12.41 8.91 4.94
CA GLY A 64 -11.19 8.23 5.31
C GLY A 64 -10.97 6.93 4.51
N HIS A 65 -9.71 6.49 4.38
CA HIS A 65 -9.33 5.38 3.51
C HIS A 65 -10.14 4.10 3.74
N ILE A 66 -10.31 3.69 4.99
CA ILE A 66 -11.01 2.46 5.35
C ILE A 66 -12.47 2.48 4.91
N ALA A 67 -13.21 3.53 5.29
CA ALA A 67 -14.62 3.65 4.96
C ALA A 67 -14.84 3.81 3.45
N GLN A 68 -13.96 4.55 2.76
CA GLN A 68 -14.03 4.76 1.32
C GLN A 68 -13.78 3.44 0.56
N LYS A 69 -12.74 2.65 0.95
CA LYS A 69 -12.46 1.33 0.35
C LYS A 69 -13.59 0.33 0.58
N ASN A 70 -14.20 0.32 1.77
CA ASN A 70 -15.37 -0.52 2.04
C ASN A 70 -16.58 -0.09 1.20
N SER A 71 -16.81 1.22 1.04
CA SER A 71 -17.88 1.73 0.18
C SER A 71 -17.68 1.32 -1.29
N ALA A 72 -16.45 1.39 -1.81
CA ALA A 72 -16.14 0.89 -3.15
C ALA A 72 -16.42 -0.62 -3.29
N ALA A 73 -16.00 -1.41 -2.30
CA ALA A 73 -16.24 -2.86 -2.28
C ALA A 73 -17.74 -3.23 -2.23
N GLN A 74 -18.57 -2.42 -1.57
CA GLN A 74 -20.03 -2.63 -1.51
C GLN A 74 -20.72 -2.45 -2.87
N LYS A 75 -20.15 -1.62 -3.77
CA LYS A 75 -20.68 -1.37 -5.12
C LYS A 75 -20.33 -2.48 -6.12
N ALA A 76 -19.41 -3.36 -5.77
CA ALA A 76 -18.96 -4.46 -6.60
C ALA A 76 -20.07 -5.52 -6.78
N THR A 77 -20.14 -6.16 -7.96
CA THR A 77 -21.15 -7.17 -8.28
C THR A 77 -20.60 -8.60 -8.30
N GLN A 78 -19.28 -8.78 -8.54
CA GLN A 78 -18.66 -10.10 -8.59
C GLN A 78 -18.46 -10.71 -7.20
N LYS A 79 -18.28 -12.03 -7.16
CA LYS A 79 -17.97 -12.78 -5.92
C LYS A 79 -16.57 -12.50 -5.40
N TRP A 80 -15.61 -12.28 -6.29
CA TRP A 80 -14.23 -11.98 -5.96
C TRP A 80 -13.93 -10.52 -6.22
N LEU A 81 -13.27 -9.88 -5.27
CA LEU A 81 -12.90 -8.48 -5.31
C LEU A 81 -11.38 -8.36 -5.30
N LEU A 82 -10.87 -7.43 -6.11
CA LEU A 82 -9.46 -7.04 -6.13
C LEU A 82 -9.36 -5.56 -5.74
N GLY A 83 -8.80 -5.26 -4.58
CA GLY A 83 -8.49 -3.89 -4.16
C GLY A 83 -7.23 -3.40 -4.84
N LEU A 84 -7.29 -2.20 -5.42
CA LEU A 84 -6.17 -1.56 -6.08
C LEU A 84 -6.12 -0.09 -5.68
N ASP A 85 -4.95 0.43 -5.36
CA ASP A 85 -4.75 1.86 -5.15
C ASP A 85 -4.45 2.55 -6.51
N ALA A 86 -4.74 3.85 -6.64
CA ALA A 86 -4.60 4.57 -7.92
C ALA A 86 -3.14 4.65 -8.43
N ASP A 87 -2.17 4.38 -7.56
CA ASP A 87 -0.74 4.31 -7.85
C ASP A 87 -0.18 2.88 -7.89
N GLU A 88 -1.07 1.86 -7.98
CA GLU A 88 -0.72 0.45 -8.11
C GLU A 88 -1.13 -0.09 -9.49
N ALA A 89 -0.41 -1.08 -10.00
CA ALA A 89 -0.74 -1.78 -11.25
C ALA A 89 -0.48 -3.28 -11.13
N VAL A 90 -1.37 -4.09 -11.66
CA VAL A 90 -1.19 -5.55 -11.73
C VAL A 90 -0.14 -5.87 -12.79
N SER A 91 0.96 -6.56 -12.41
CA SER A 91 1.94 -6.98 -13.41
C SER A 91 1.36 -8.03 -14.38
N PRO A 92 1.91 -8.18 -15.60
CA PRO A 92 1.48 -9.22 -16.53
C PRO A 92 1.54 -10.62 -15.93
N GLU A 93 2.57 -10.89 -15.13
CA GLU A 93 2.78 -12.17 -14.46
C GLU A 93 1.74 -12.40 -13.35
N LEU A 94 1.43 -11.38 -12.54
CA LEU A 94 0.38 -11.45 -11.52
C LEU A 94 -0.99 -11.63 -12.16
N ARG A 95 -1.27 -10.94 -13.29
CA ARG A 95 -2.47 -11.14 -14.07
C ARG A 95 -2.62 -12.61 -14.48
N SER A 96 -1.56 -13.19 -15.08
CA SER A 96 -1.59 -14.60 -15.51
C SER A 96 -1.82 -15.53 -14.32
N GLU A 97 -1.13 -15.31 -13.18
CA GLU A 97 -1.29 -16.11 -11.98
C GLU A 97 -2.72 -16.04 -11.41
N ILE A 98 -3.36 -14.84 -11.46
CA ILE A 98 -4.76 -14.70 -11.05
C ILE A 98 -5.69 -15.45 -12.03
N GLN A 99 -5.50 -15.33 -13.33
CA GLN A 99 -6.30 -16.02 -14.33
C GLN A 99 -6.19 -17.55 -14.18
N ASP A 100 -4.97 -18.05 -13.96
CA ASP A 100 -4.72 -19.47 -13.70
C ASP A 100 -5.38 -19.95 -12.40
N LEU A 101 -5.40 -19.12 -11.36
CA LEU A 101 -6.10 -19.41 -10.12
C LEU A 101 -7.60 -19.58 -10.35
N PHE A 102 -8.23 -18.75 -11.20
CA PHE A 102 -9.64 -18.83 -11.52
C PHE A 102 -9.98 -20.04 -12.42
N SER A 103 -9.00 -20.60 -13.11
CA SER A 103 -9.17 -21.87 -13.84
C SER A 103 -9.09 -23.12 -12.91
N GLN A 104 -8.76 -22.93 -11.62
CA GLN A 104 -8.62 -23.99 -10.61
C GLN A 104 -9.66 -23.79 -9.47
N PRO A 105 -10.94 -24.16 -9.67
CA PRO A 105 -12.02 -23.87 -8.71
C PRO A 105 -11.76 -24.39 -7.29
N ASP A 106 -11.21 -25.59 -7.17
CA ASP A 106 -10.94 -26.20 -5.87
C ASP A 106 -9.90 -25.40 -5.07
N LYS A 107 -8.84 -24.94 -5.73
CA LYS A 107 -7.81 -24.10 -5.12
C LYS A 107 -8.36 -22.71 -4.77
N LEU A 108 -9.16 -22.12 -5.66
CA LEU A 108 -9.78 -20.83 -5.44
C LEU A 108 -10.72 -20.86 -4.24
N GLN A 109 -11.59 -21.89 -4.12
CA GLN A 109 -12.57 -22.02 -3.05
C GLN A 109 -11.99 -22.42 -1.69
N ALA A 110 -10.77 -22.96 -1.66
CA ALA A 110 -10.09 -23.35 -0.43
C ALA A 110 -9.69 -22.15 0.45
N PHE A 111 -9.71 -20.94 -0.10
CA PHE A 111 -9.24 -19.72 0.57
C PHE A 111 -10.25 -18.59 0.51
N ALA A 112 -10.23 -17.73 1.54
CA ALA A 112 -11.04 -16.52 1.60
C ALA A 112 -10.35 -15.30 0.97
N ALA A 113 -9.02 -15.33 0.87
CA ALA A 113 -8.24 -14.23 0.29
C ALA A 113 -6.88 -14.70 -0.21
N PHE A 114 -6.26 -13.84 -1.04
CA PHE A 114 -4.91 -14.04 -1.56
C PHE A 114 -4.08 -12.78 -1.38
N SER A 115 -2.82 -12.98 -0.98
CA SER A 115 -1.81 -11.94 -0.84
C SER A 115 -0.70 -12.12 -1.86
N PHE A 116 -0.14 -11.02 -2.32
CA PHE A 116 0.98 -11.02 -3.26
C PHE A 116 2.00 -9.94 -2.88
N PRO A 117 3.26 -10.07 -3.31
CA PRO A 117 4.26 -9.06 -3.04
C PRO A 117 3.94 -7.77 -3.80
N ARG A 118 4.21 -6.63 -3.16
CA ARG A 118 4.14 -5.32 -3.80
C ARG A 118 5.57 -4.83 -4.04
N CYS A 119 5.88 -4.55 -5.31
CA CYS A 119 7.18 -4.09 -5.75
C CYS A 119 7.11 -2.59 -6.04
N THR A 120 7.90 -1.79 -5.33
CA THR A 120 7.89 -0.34 -5.46
C THR A 120 8.90 0.12 -6.52
N HIS A 121 8.45 0.99 -7.44
CA HIS A 121 9.31 1.74 -8.32
C HIS A 121 9.89 2.96 -7.61
N TYR A 122 11.20 3.11 -7.63
CA TYR A 122 11.88 4.21 -6.97
C TYR A 122 13.06 4.75 -7.79
N CYS A 123 13.01 6.01 -8.19
CA CYS A 123 14.09 6.67 -8.93
C CYS A 123 14.61 5.84 -10.12
N GLY A 124 13.67 5.38 -10.98
CA GLY A 124 13.99 4.64 -12.19
C GLY A 124 14.24 3.14 -12.00
N ARG A 125 14.06 2.58 -10.80
CA ARG A 125 14.32 1.17 -10.52
C ARG A 125 13.20 0.51 -9.73
N TRP A 126 12.90 -0.76 -10.04
CA TRP A 126 12.08 -1.64 -9.21
C TRP A 126 12.90 -2.15 -8.03
N ILE A 127 12.43 -1.88 -6.80
CA ILE A 127 13.11 -2.29 -5.57
C ILE A 127 12.68 -3.70 -5.21
N ARG A 128 13.62 -4.64 -5.29
CA ARG A 128 13.37 -6.08 -5.08
C ARG A 128 14.10 -6.66 -3.87
N HIS A 129 14.76 -5.80 -3.08
CA HIS A 129 15.53 -6.20 -1.89
C HIS A 129 15.33 -5.19 -0.75
N GLY A 130 15.98 -5.44 0.38
CA GLY A 130 15.95 -4.54 1.51
C GLY A 130 14.65 -4.60 2.31
N ASP A 131 14.33 -3.49 2.99
CA ASP A 131 13.15 -3.41 3.86
C ASP A 131 11.85 -3.15 3.07
N TRP A 132 11.94 -2.77 1.79
CA TRP A 132 10.77 -2.46 0.97
C TRP A 132 10.25 -3.65 0.17
N TYR A 133 10.97 -4.79 0.18
CA TYR A 133 10.54 -5.98 -0.54
C TYR A 133 10.92 -7.28 0.22
N PRO A 134 10.04 -8.29 0.19
CA PRO A 134 8.66 -8.25 -0.29
C PRO A 134 7.73 -7.56 0.70
N ASP A 135 7.00 -6.54 0.21
CA ASP A 135 5.89 -5.93 0.94
C ASP A 135 4.59 -6.64 0.57
N ARG A 136 4.16 -7.61 1.38
CA ARG A 136 3.00 -8.44 1.04
C ARG A 136 1.70 -7.74 1.38
N GLN A 137 0.85 -7.60 0.36
CA GLN A 137 -0.47 -7.02 0.46
C GLN A 137 -1.55 -8.07 0.19
N THR A 138 -2.55 -8.18 1.06
CA THR A 138 -3.75 -8.97 0.79
C THR A 138 -4.71 -8.09 0.04
N ARG A 139 -4.98 -8.38 -1.25
CA ARG A 139 -5.75 -7.51 -2.13
C ARG A 139 -6.83 -8.24 -2.94
N LEU A 140 -6.78 -9.58 -3.06
CA LEU A 140 -7.81 -10.38 -3.72
C LEU A 140 -8.58 -11.17 -2.66
N TRP A 141 -9.91 -11.01 -2.59
CA TRP A 141 -10.72 -11.67 -1.55
C TRP A 141 -12.13 -12.03 -2.01
N LEU A 142 -12.70 -13.02 -1.34
CA LEU A 142 -14.10 -13.42 -1.52
C LEU A 142 -15.00 -12.44 -0.77
N ARG A 143 -16.01 -11.88 -1.46
CA ARG A 143 -16.99 -10.96 -0.90
C ARG A 143 -17.65 -11.56 0.35
N GLY A 144 -17.78 -10.74 1.40
CA GLY A 144 -18.33 -11.17 2.70
C GLY A 144 -17.35 -11.96 3.57
N ARG A 145 -16.12 -12.22 3.08
CA ARG A 145 -15.09 -12.92 3.85
C ARG A 145 -13.92 -12.04 4.23
N ALA A 146 -13.94 -10.77 3.84
CA ALA A 146 -12.97 -9.78 4.32
C ALA A 146 -13.53 -8.38 4.18
N GLU A 147 -13.01 -7.46 4.98
CA GLU A 147 -13.31 -6.04 4.97
C GLU A 147 -12.06 -5.20 5.27
N TRP A 148 -12.06 -3.96 4.82
CA TRP A 148 -11.00 -3.03 5.16
C TRP A 148 -11.16 -2.56 6.60
N GLY A 149 -10.05 -2.58 7.36
CA GLY A 149 -9.99 -2.16 8.76
C GLY A 149 -8.59 -1.69 9.14
N GLY A 150 -8.34 -1.52 10.44
CA GLY A 150 -7.08 -0.97 10.96
C GLY A 150 -7.25 0.47 11.43
N VAL A 151 -6.21 1.28 11.27
CA VAL A 151 -6.20 2.70 11.67
C VAL A 151 -5.73 3.53 10.48
N ASN A 152 -6.49 4.55 10.07
CA ASN A 152 -6.07 5.45 9.00
C ASN A 152 -4.72 6.13 9.33
N PRO A 153 -3.76 6.18 8.42
CA PRO A 153 -3.76 5.70 7.03
C PRO A 153 -3.21 4.26 6.86
N HIS A 154 -3.08 3.48 7.94
CA HIS A 154 -2.56 2.11 7.93
C HIS A 154 -3.71 1.09 7.80
N ASP A 155 -4.45 1.21 6.70
CA ASP A 155 -5.53 0.30 6.38
C ASP A 155 -4.99 -1.08 5.95
N LYS A 156 -5.70 -2.11 6.32
CA LYS A 156 -5.42 -3.49 5.93
C LYS A 156 -6.71 -4.27 5.72
N LEU A 157 -6.66 -5.29 4.89
CA LEU A 157 -7.78 -6.20 4.72
C LEU A 157 -7.81 -7.19 5.90
N ILE A 158 -8.91 -7.18 6.66
CA ILE A 158 -9.16 -8.12 7.76
C ILE A 158 -9.93 -9.29 7.19
N VAL A 159 -9.29 -10.48 7.18
CA VAL A 159 -9.83 -11.66 6.51
C VAL A 159 -10.45 -12.61 7.53
N ASN A 160 -11.70 -13.00 7.28
CA ASN A 160 -12.39 -14.07 7.99
C ASN A 160 -12.25 -15.38 7.20
N GLY A 161 -11.20 -16.15 7.50
CA GLY A 161 -10.88 -17.41 6.86
C GLY A 161 -9.40 -17.55 6.50
N ARG A 162 -9.09 -18.60 5.72
CA ARG A 162 -7.72 -18.88 5.30
C ARG A 162 -7.31 -17.95 4.15
N ALA A 163 -6.09 -17.42 4.21
CA ALA A 163 -5.48 -16.67 3.11
C ALA A 163 -4.29 -17.44 2.53
N ALA A 164 -4.13 -17.40 1.20
CA ALA A 164 -2.99 -17.96 0.50
C ALA A 164 -2.07 -16.88 -0.09
N ARG A 165 -0.93 -17.32 -0.62
CA ARG A 165 0.07 -16.45 -1.22
C ARG A 165 0.16 -16.71 -2.71
N LEU A 166 0.11 -15.64 -3.48
CA LEU A 166 0.56 -15.57 -4.85
C LEU A 166 2.00 -15.08 -4.89
N HIS A 167 2.67 -15.23 -6.02
CA HIS A 167 4.13 -15.08 -6.11
C HIS A 167 4.56 -13.83 -6.90
N HIS A 168 3.72 -13.39 -7.85
CA HIS A 168 4.04 -12.29 -8.74
C HIS A 168 3.63 -10.93 -8.17
N ASP A 169 4.25 -9.87 -8.70
CA ASP A 169 4.25 -8.55 -8.11
C ASP A 169 3.02 -7.71 -8.46
N LEU A 170 2.48 -7.03 -7.46
CA LEU A 170 1.74 -5.80 -7.63
C LEU A 170 2.75 -4.65 -7.76
N LEU A 171 2.72 -3.92 -8.86
CA LEU A 171 3.60 -2.80 -9.14
C LEU A 171 3.09 -1.54 -8.41
N HIS A 172 4.00 -0.74 -7.82
CA HIS A 172 3.61 0.41 -7.01
C HIS A 172 4.47 1.65 -7.32
N PHE A 173 3.83 2.74 -7.72
CA PHE A 173 4.45 3.98 -8.19
C PHE A 173 4.33 5.12 -7.17
N THR A 174 4.66 4.87 -5.90
CA THR A 174 4.35 5.78 -4.77
C THR A 174 5.25 7.00 -4.64
N ASN A 175 6.50 6.95 -5.09
CA ASN A 175 7.47 8.03 -4.89
C ASN A 175 8.04 8.51 -6.22
N GLU A 176 7.55 9.65 -6.68
CA GLU A 176 8.01 10.27 -7.93
C GLU A 176 9.46 10.82 -7.84
N SER A 177 9.90 11.20 -6.63
CA SER A 177 11.22 11.77 -6.40
C SER A 177 11.70 11.59 -4.96
N ILE A 178 13.00 11.84 -4.75
CA ILE A 178 13.59 11.90 -3.41
C ILE A 178 12.94 13.01 -2.58
N ALA A 179 12.68 14.18 -3.18
CA ALA A 179 12.02 15.29 -2.48
C ALA A 179 10.63 14.90 -1.98
N HIS A 180 9.84 14.21 -2.82
CA HIS A 180 8.53 13.68 -2.42
C HIS A 180 8.65 12.63 -1.30
N HIS A 181 9.67 11.76 -1.34
CA HIS A 181 9.93 10.80 -0.27
C HIS A 181 10.28 11.51 1.05
N LEU A 182 11.13 12.53 1.01
CA LEU A 182 11.51 13.33 2.18
C LEU A 182 10.32 14.05 2.81
N SER A 183 9.40 14.60 2.02
CA SER A 183 8.23 15.33 2.53
C SER A 183 7.28 14.45 3.37
N LYS A 184 7.32 13.15 3.19
CA LYS A 184 6.50 12.19 3.94
C LYS A 184 7.05 11.86 5.34
N ILE A 185 8.30 12.22 5.68
CA ILE A 185 8.91 11.83 6.96
C ILE A 185 8.15 12.41 8.14
N ALA A 186 7.99 13.73 8.19
CA ALA A 186 7.47 14.42 9.36
C ALA A 186 6.05 13.96 9.79
N PRO A 187 5.07 13.79 8.88
CA PRO A 187 3.76 13.26 9.24
C PRO A 187 3.80 11.86 9.87
N PHE A 188 4.61 10.95 9.31
CA PHE A 188 4.74 9.59 9.86
C PHE A 188 5.45 9.57 11.21
N GLN A 189 6.44 10.43 11.41
CA GLN A 189 7.15 10.56 12.68
C GLN A 189 6.21 11.06 13.78
N ALA A 190 5.37 12.06 13.50
CA ALA A 190 4.43 12.63 14.47
C ALA A 190 3.47 11.56 15.05
N VAL A 191 2.98 10.64 14.23
CA VAL A 191 2.14 9.53 14.70
C VAL A 191 2.93 8.65 15.68
N PHE A 192 4.16 8.25 15.33
CA PHE A 192 4.99 7.44 16.23
C PHE A 192 5.28 8.14 17.57
N VAL A 193 5.60 9.43 17.55
CA VAL A 193 5.86 10.22 18.76
C VAL A 193 4.64 10.23 19.66
N LYS A 194 3.45 10.49 19.09
CA LYS A 194 2.18 10.47 19.81
C LYS A 194 1.93 9.11 20.50
N ASP A 195 2.07 8.02 19.75
CA ASP A 195 1.81 6.66 20.25
C ASP A 195 2.83 6.26 21.33
N ARG A 196 4.11 6.58 21.11
CA ARG A 196 5.18 6.27 22.08
C ARG A 196 4.95 6.99 23.41
N ARG A 197 4.59 8.28 23.36
CA ARG A 197 4.28 9.09 24.56
C ARG A 197 3.04 8.56 25.26
N ALA A 198 1.96 8.26 24.54
CA ALA A 198 0.76 7.68 25.12
C ALA A 198 1.03 6.35 25.84
N SER A 199 2.03 5.58 25.40
CA SER A 199 2.44 4.33 26.07
C SER A 199 3.27 4.52 27.35
N GLY A 200 3.72 5.73 27.67
CA GLY A 200 4.56 6.06 28.83
C GLY A 200 5.96 5.39 28.81
N ARG A 201 6.40 4.86 27.68
CA ARG A 201 7.70 4.17 27.58
C ARG A 201 8.81 5.15 27.23
N PRO A 202 9.79 5.41 28.11
CA PRO A 202 10.89 6.32 27.84
C PRO A 202 11.76 5.79 26.69
N VAL A 203 12.45 6.70 26.01
CA VAL A 203 13.46 6.34 25.01
C VAL A 203 14.80 6.19 25.70
N ASN A 204 15.44 5.04 25.46
CA ASN A 204 16.76 4.78 25.97
C ASN A 204 17.82 5.09 24.88
N ILE A 205 19.00 5.52 25.30
CA ILE A 205 20.12 5.88 24.41
C ILE A 205 20.49 4.73 23.44
N PHE A 206 20.37 3.48 23.88
CA PHE A 206 20.63 2.33 23.05
C PHE A 206 19.60 2.20 21.92
N GLU A 207 18.33 2.55 22.17
CA GLU A 207 17.31 2.58 21.11
C GLU A 207 17.62 3.66 20.06
N LEU A 208 18.16 4.80 20.51
CA LEU A 208 18.57 5.90 19.64
C LEU A 208 19.75 5.53 18.73
N ILE A 209 20.73 4.76 19.23
CA ILE A 209 21.96 4.42 18.51
C ILE A 209 21.84 3.07 17.79
N LEU A 210 21.47 2.01 18.52
CA LEU A 210 21.55 0.65 17.99
C LEU A 210 20.42 0.30 17.01
N ARG A 211 19.21 0.85 17.21
CA ARG A 211 18.09 0.55 16.30
C ARG A 211 18.29 1.11 14.89
N PRO A 212 18.73 2.36 14.68
CA PRO A 212 19.07 2.87 13.34
C PRO A 212 20.21 2.09 12.70
N PHE A 213 21.27 1.82 13.46
CA PHE A 213 22.41 1.02 12.97
C PHE A 213 21.97 -0.38 12.53
N TRP A 214 21.25 -1.10 13.37
CA TRP A 214 20.74 -2.42 13.06
C TRP A 214 19.78 -2.40 11.85
N ARG A 215 18.94 -1.36 11.76
CA ARG A 215 18.04 -1.22 10.63
C ARG A 215 18.79 -1.10 9.31
N PHE A 216 19.88 -0.33 9.29
CA PHE A 216 20.74 -0.23 8.10
C PHE A 216 21.40 -1.57 7.78
N VAL A 217 22.04 -2.21 8.73
CA VAL A 217 22.73 -3.50 8.53
C VAL A 217 21.76 -4.56 8.01
N ARG A 218 20.61 -4.66 8.64
CA ARG A 218 19.58 -5.62 8.21
C ARG A 218 19.09 -5.33 6.79
N ALA A 219 18.73 -4.09 6.47
CA ALA A 219 18.18 -3.73 5.17
C ALA A 219 19.22 -3.87 4.06
N TYR A 220 20.42 -3.37 4.28
CA TYR A 220 21.43 -3.30 3.23
C TYR A 220 22.17 -4.62 3.02
N PHE A 221 22.63 -5.27 4.11
CA PHE A 221 23.41 -6.51 4.03
C PHE A 221 22.53 -7.76 4.11
N LEU A 222 21.76 -7.94 5.20
CA LEU A 222 21.05 -9.20 5.44
C LEU A 222 19.88 -9.39 4.45
N ARG A 223 19.19 -8.32 4.09
CA ARG A 223 18.13 -8.32 3.08
C ARG A 223 18.62 -7.94 1.69
N ARG A 224 19.95 -7.94 1.49
CA ARG A 224 20.59 -7.74 0.18
C ARG A 224 20.21 -6.45 -0.53
N GLY A 225 19.89 -5.37 0.20
CA GLY A 225 19.55 -4.07 -0.37
C GLY A 225 20.61 -3.51 -1.33
N PHE A 226 21.90 -3.95 -1.18
CA PHE A 226 23.00 -3.59 -2.08
C PHE A 226 22.77 -4.06 -3.54
N LEU A 227 21.92 -5.07 -3.77
CA LEU A 227 21.59 -5.54 -5.12
C LEU A 227 20.68 -4.55 -5.87
N ASP A 228 20.01 -3.63 -5.18
CA ASP A 228 19.20 -2.58 -5.79
C ASP A 228 19.99 -1.30 -6.10
N GLY A 229 21.34 -1.41 -6.15
CA GLY A 229 22.22 -0.33 -6.54
C GLY A 229 22.21 0.84 -5.53
N TRP A 230 22.43 2.07 -6.03
CA TRP A 230 22.43 3.25 -5.18
C TRP A 230 21.07 3.52 -4.53
N GLN A 231 19.97 3.14 -5.19
CA GLN A 231 18.63 3.27 -4.64
C GLN A 231 18.47 2.42 -3.37
N GLY A 232 18.94 1.17 -3.40
CA GLY A 232 18.92 0.29 -2.24
C GLY A 232 19.77 0.82 -1.07
N TYR A 233 20.95 1.38 -1.37
CA TYR A 233 21.77 2.05 -0.37
C TYR A 233 21.06 3.26 0.24
N TYR A 234 20.50 4.13 -0.62
CA TYR A 234 19.78 5.32 -0.20
C TYR A 234 18.58 4.95 0.70
N ILE A 235 17.76 3.99 0.28
CA ILE A 235 16.60 3.51 1.06
C ILE A 235 17.04 2.97 2.42
N ALA A 236 18.11 2.17 2.48
CA ALA A 236 18.61 1.63 3.74
C ALA A 236 19.09 2.73 4.69
N LYS A 237 19.83 3.73 4.18
CA LYS A 237 20.27 4.92 4.95
C LYS A 237 19.09 5.78 5.38
N PHE A 238 18.14 6.02 4.48
CA PHE A 238 16.94 6.79 4.77
C PHE A 238 16.09 6.14 5.87
N ASN A 239 15.87 4.83 5.80
CA ASN A 239 15.13 4.10 6.83
C ASN A 239 15.84 4.11 8.19
N ALA A 240 17.16 4.04 8.19
CA ALA A 240 17.97 4.18 9.39
C ALA A 240 17.87 5.60 9.99
N PHE A 241 18.02 6.63 9.15
CA PHE A 241 17.85 8.03 9.54
C PHE A 241 16.42 8.31 10.04
N SER A 242 15.41 7.83 9.35
CA SER A 242 14.01 7.92 9.79
C SER A 242 13.79 7.25 11.15
N THR A 243 14.48 6.13 11.41
CA THR A 243 14.45 5.47 12.72
C THR A 243 15.14 6.28 13.80
N LEU A 244 16.29 6.89 13.52
CA LEU A 244 16.97 7.82 14.44
C LEU A 244 16.06 9.00 14.77
N THR A 245 15.53 9.67 13.75
CA THR A 245 14.72 10.88 13.86
C THR A 245 13.50 10.66 14.75
N LYS A 246 12.75 9.57 14.57
CA LYS A 246 11.56 9.33 15.39
C LYS A 246 11.86 9.16 16.88
N TYR A 247 13.00 8.54 17.25
CA TYR A 247 13.39 8.43 18.65
C TYR A 247 13.93 9.75 19.21
N ALA A 248 14.68 10.51 18.39
CA ALA A 248 15.16 11.84 18.77
C ALA A 248 13.98 12.81 19.03
N MET A 249 12.93 12.78 18.20
CA MET A 249 11.72 13.58 18.39
C MET A 249 10.97 13.23 19.69
N VAL A 250 10.98 11.97 20.14
CA VAL A 250 10.41 11.61 21.45
C VAL A 250 11.22 12.25 22.56
N LEU A 251 12.55 12.17 22.53
CA LEU A 251 13.44 12.80 23.53
C LEU A 251 13.29 14.32 23.54
N GLU A 252 13.19 14.94 22.36
CA GLU A 252 12.92 16.39 22.26
C GLU A 252 11.61 16.76 22.98
N ALA A 253 10.53 16.03 22.72
CA ALA A 253 9.23 16.27 23.33
C ALA A 253 9.26 16.09 24.87
N GLU A 254 9.97 15.08 25.38
CA GLU A 254 10.18 14.86 26.82
C GLU A 254 10.96 16.01 27.46
N THR A 255 12.03 16.49 26.78
CA THR A 255 12.87 17.60 27.28
C THR A 255 12.11 18.93 27.35
N VAL A 256 11.25 19.20 26.36
CA VAL A 256 10.44 20.44 26.30
C VAL A 256 9.38 20.47 27.41
N GLU A 257 8.80 19.33 27.75
CA GLU A 257 7.81 19.25 28.85
C GLU A 257 8.43 19.48 30.21
N VAL A 258 9.59 18.90 30.47
CA VAL A 258 10.32 19.13 31.75
C VAL A 258 10.62 20.64 31.95
N LYS A 259 10.95 21.37 30.89
CA LYS A 259 11.22 22.83 30.96
C LYS A 259 9.95 23.68 31.10
N ARG A 260 8.78 23.20 30.74
CA ARG A 260 7.48 23.90 30.87
C ARG A 260 6.81 23.66 32.23
N GLY A 261 7.23 22.61 32.93
CA GLY A 261 6.74 22.26 34.28
C GLY A 261 7.58 22.84 35.41
N GLN A 262 8.67 23.50 35.08
CA GLN A 262 9.51 24.33 36.00
C GLN A 262 9.20 25.82 35.81
#